data_2c3a87f2129c60cecbe1e2280e679b9d
#
_entry.id   2c3a87f2129c60cecbe1e2280e679b9d
#
_cell.length_a   1.000
_cell.length_b   1.000
_cell.length_c   1.000
_cell.angle_alpha   90.00
_cell.angle_beta   90.00
_cell.angle_gamma   90.00
#
_symmetry.space_group_name_H-M   'P 1'
#
loop_
_entity.id
_entity.type
_entity.pdbx_description
1 polymer ?
#
loop_
_entity_poly.entity_id
_entity_poly.type
_entity_poly.pdbx_seq_one_letter_code
_entity_poly.pdbx_strand_id
1 'polypeptide(L)'
;YAQKNNGALRGTTSSLSSLEFASDVSAPTANRHRRWDAGTTSLAAGDTSAVDAADTLAYKCIVELKAFAKDNYIRGIRGAGNEEMFHLFVTPQQMADLKLDSDFLTNVRQAAIRGPENSLFSGSSSLMVDGIMIHEFRHVYNNSGGTKWGSSSNVDGARALFCGAQALAMADIGLPEIVEDMFDYDNQAGISVSKIFGLRK
;
A
#
# COMPACT_ATOMS: atom_id res chain seq x y z
N TYR A 1 -1.56 8.69 -2.33
CA TYR A 1 -2.51 9.50 -3.13
C TYR A 1 -3.14 8.67 -4.24
N ALA A 2 -2.36 7.94 -5.00
CA ALA A 2 -2.85 7.06 -6.06
C ALA A 2 -3.69 5.87 -5.56
N GLN A 3 -3.50 5.47 -4.32
CA GLN A 3 -4.27 4.39 -3.71
C GLN A 3 -5.69 4.82 -3.34
N LYS A 4 -5.85 6.05 -2.90
CA LYS A 4 -7.11 6.63 -2.49
C LYS A 4 -7.55 7.67 -3.50
N ASN A 5 -8.82 7.73 -3.77
CA ASN A 5 -9.39 8.88 -4.45
C ASN A 5 -9.53 10.07 -3.49
N ASN A 6 -10.00 11.19 -3.97
CA ASN A 6 -10.17 12.39 -3.17
C ASN A 6 -11.09 12.19 -1.96
N GLY A 7 -12.15 11.40 -2.08
CA GLY A 7 -13.04 11.08 -0.99
C GLY A 7 -12.35 10.27 0.11
N ALA A 8 -11.64 9.22 -0.29
CA ALA A 8 -10.92 8.35 0.63
C ALA A 8 -9.78 9.07 1.37
N LEU A 9 -9.09 10.00 0.73
CA LEU A 9 -8.06 10.81 1.39
C LEU A 9 -8.59 11.63 2.54
N ARG A 10 -9.83 12.06 2.45
CA ARG A 10 -10.50 12.84 3.49
C ARG A 10 -11.08 11.98 4.61
N GLY A 11 -10.88 10.67 4.55
CA GLY A 11 -11.35 9.75 5.58
C GLY A 11 -12.86 9.57 5.62
N THR A 12 -13.56 9.89 4.53
CA THR A 12 -15.02 9.78 4.45
C THR A 12 -15.50 8.36 4.24
N THR A 13 -14.62 7.46 3.78
CA THR A 13 -14.96 6.07 3.51
C THR A 13 -14.09 5.13 4.31
N SER A 14 -14.69 4.11 4.87
CA SER A 14 -14.06 3.16 5.78
C SER A 14 -13.88 1.78 5.16
N SER A 15 -14.61 1.45 4.09
CA SER A 15 -14.50 0.16 3.41
C SER A 15 -13.99 0.30 1.98
N LEU A 16 -13.51 -0.79 1.42
CA LEU A 16 -12.97 -0.84 0.06
C LEU A 16 -14.09 -0.62 -0.98
N SER A 17 -15.23 -1.23 -0.76
CA SER A 17 -16.40 -1.14 -1.63
C SER A 17 -17.02 0.25 -1.69
N SER A 18 -16.80 1.06 -0.64
CA SER A 18 -17.30 2.42 -0.54
C SER A 18 -16.28 3.50 -0.94
N LEU A 19 -15.15 3.12 -1.51
CA LEU A 19 -14.21 4.08 -2.06
C LEU A 19 -14.80 4.75 -3.29
N GLU A 20 -14.96 6.05 -3.19
CA GLU A 20 -15.32 6.87 -4.32
C GLU A 20 -14.09 7.16 -5.16
N PHE A 21 -14.16 6.89 -6.44
CA PHE A 21 -13.13 7.27 -7.40
C PHE A 21 -13.58 8.53 -8.13
N ALA A 22 -12.63 9.39 -8.47
CA ALA A 22 -12.91 10.46 -9.40
C ALA A 22 -13.41 9.85 -10.72
N SER A 23 -14.24 10.59 -11.45
CA SER A 23 -14.90 10.09 -12.66
C SER A 23 -13.96 9.59 -13.75
N ASP A 24 -12.72 10.05 -13.73
CA ASP A 24 -11.64 9.69 -14.65
C ASP A 24 -10.73 8.57 -14.14
N VAL A 25 -10.98 8.06 -12.93
CA VAL A 25 -10.19 6.99 -12.30
C VAL A 25 -10.94 5.67 -12.34
N SER A 26 -10.39 4.69 -13.04
CA SER A 26 -10.94 3.33 -13.06
C SER A 26 -10.59 2.57 -11.79
N ALA A 27 -11.54 1.79 -11.28
CA ALA A 27 -11.31 0.85 -10.20
C ALA A 27 -10.26 -0.20 -10.60
N PRO A 28 -9.47 -0.74 -9.66
CA PRO A 28 -8.53 -1.81 -9.96
C PRO A 28 -9.27 -3.06 -10.46
N THR A 29 -8.66 -3.77 -11.40
CA THR A 29 -9.17 -5.07 -11.84
C THR A 29 -9.02 -6.12 -10.74
N ALA A 30 -9.79 -7.21 -10.82
CA ALA A 30 -9.72 -8.30 -9.85
C ALA A 30 -8.30 -8.89 -9.70
N ASN A 31 -7.48 -8.85 -10.76
CA ASN A 31 -6.09 -9.33 -10.68
C ASN A 31 -5.16 -8.39 -9.93
N ARG A 32 -5.51 -7.11 -9.82
CA ARG A 32 -4.74 -6.10 -9.09
C ARG A 32 -5.27 -5.80 -7.70
N HIS A 33 -6.38 -6.44 -7.34
CA HIS A 33 -7.03 -6.30 -6.05
C HIS A 33 -7.26 -7.69 -5.47
N ARG A 34 -6.40 -8.09 -4.56
CA ARG A 34 -6.41 -9.40 -3.92
C ARG A 34 -6.45 -9.25 -2.42
N ARG A 35 -7.07 -10.20 -1.74
CA ARG A 35 -6.98 -10.38 -0.30
C ARG A 35 -6.07 -11.56 0.03
N TRP A 36 -5.40 -11.50 1.14
CA TRP A 36 -4.78 -12.67 1.72
C TRP A 36 -5.85 -13.51 2.41
N ASP A 37 -5.85 -14.79 2.17
CA ASP A 37 -6.72 -15.77 2.82
C ASP A 37 -5.82 -16.77 3.57
N ALA A 38 -5.79 -16.64 4.87
CA ALA A 38 -4.97 -17.50 5.73
C ALA A 38 -5.47 -18.95 5.75
N GLY A 39 -6.77 -19.18 5.56
CA GLY A 39 -7.38 -20.52 5.55
C GLY A 39 -6.96 -21.35 4.34
N THR A 40 -6.85 -20.73 3.17
CA THR A 40 -6.38 -21.38 1.94
C THR A 40 -4.91 -21.12 1.64
N THR A 41 -4.24 -20.27 2.44
CA THR A 41 -2.85 -19.82 2.23
C THR A 41 -2.59 -19.32 0.82
N SER A 42 -3.50 -18.53 0.30
CA SER A 42 -3.45 -18.03 -1.08
C SER A 42 -3.97 -16.60 -1.22
N LEU A 43 -3.62 -15.98 -2.34
CA LEU A 43 -4.16 -14.66 -2.72
C LEU A 43 -5.51 -14.84 -3.43
N ALA A 44 -6.59 -14.71 -2.68
CA ALA A 44 -7.94 -14.87 -3.18
C ALA A 44 -8.49 -13.57 -3.79
N ALA A 45 -9.45 -13.71 -4.69
CA ALA A 45 -10.32 -12.61 -5.09
C ALA A 45 -11.31 -12.32 -3.95
N GLY A 46 -11.72 -11.08 -3.81
CA GLY A 46 -12.70 -10.70 -2.81
C GLY A 46 -12.58 -9.24 -2.41
N ASP A 47 -13.59 -8.78 -1.70
CA ASP A 47 -13.66 -7.43 -1.16
C ASP A 47 -13.47 -7.48 0.38
N THR A 48 -13.59 -6.33 1.01
CA THR A 48 -13.46 -6.15 2.46
C THR A 48 -14.41 -7.03 3.28
N SER A 49 -15.56 -7.39 2.73
CA SER A 49 -16.51 -8.31 3.38
C SER A 49 -16.02 -9.74 3.51
N ALA A 50 -15.02 -10.12 2.72
CA ALA A 50 -14.47 -11.48 2.73
C ALA A 50 -13.20 -11.61 3.61
N VAL A 51 -12.78 -10.55 4.28
CA VAL A 51 -11.60 -10.55 5.17
C VAL A 51 -11.98 -11.11 6.53
N ASP A 52 -11.19 -12.05 7.01
CA ASP A 52 -11.35 -12.65 8.34
C ASP A 52 -10.27 -12.16 9.32
N ALA A 53 -10.52 -12.33 10.61
CA ALA A 53 -9.59 -11.94 11.66
C ALA A 53 -8.26 -12.74 11.62
N ALA A 54 -8.26 -13.91 10.99
CA ALA A 54 -7.07 -14.73 10.80
C ALA A 54 -6.21 -14.29 9.61
N ASP A 55 -6.72 -13.43 8.73
CA ASP A 55 -6.04 -12.98 7.51
C ASP A 55 -4.94 -11.93 7.80
N THR A 56 -4.07 -12.24 8.76
CA THR A 56 -2.94 -11.39 9.14
C THR A 56 -1.80 -11.52 8.14
N LEU A 57 -0.95 -10.49 8.05
CA LEU A 57 0.23 -10.54 7.20
C LEU A 57 1.24 -11.56 7.73
N ALA A 58 1.48 -12.62 6.97
CA ALA A 58 2.37 -13.72 7.32
C ALA A 58 3.49 -13.88 6.27
N TYR A 59 4.55 -14.61 6.62
CA TYR A 59 5.63 -14.95 5.70
C TYR A 59 5.12 -15.62 4.42
N LYS A 60 4.17 -16.53 4.53
CA LYS A 60 3.54 -17.21 3.40
C LYS A 60 2.89 -16.25 2.42
N CYS A 61 2.26 -15.19 2.92
CA CYS A 61 1.68 -14.14 2.07
C CYS A 61 2.74 -13.47 1.19
N ILE A 62 3.92 -13.22 1.72
CA ILE A 62 5.03 -12.58 0.98
C ILE A 62 5.53 -13.48 -0.14
N VAL A 63 5.69 -14.76 0.14
CA VAL A 63 6.10 -15.76 -0.87
C VAL A 63 5.07 -15.87 -1.99
N GLU A 64 3.78 -15.96 -1.64
CA GLU A 64 2.67 -16.01 -2.60
C GLU A 64 2.57 -14.72 -3.44
N LEU A 65 2.78 -13.56 -2.85
CA LEU A 65 2.81 -12.28 -3.58
C LEU A 65 3.87 -12.28 -4.68
N LYS A 66 5.06 -12.82 -4.39
CA LYS A 66 6.13 -12.90 -5.38
C LYS A 66 5.78 -13.88 -6.50
N ALA A 67 5.26 -15.05 -6.16
CA ALA A 67 4.82 -16.03 -7.13
C ALA A 67 3.73 -15.44 -8.05
N PHE A 68 2.72 -14.84 -7.44
CA PHE A 68 1.63 -14.17 -8.17
C PHE A 68 2.12 -13.07 -9.11
N ALA A 69 3.10 -12.26 -8.66
CA ALA A 69 3.68 -11.21 -9.49
C ALA A 69 4.39 -11.79 -10.72
N LYS A 70 5.15 -12.85 -10.53
CA LYS A 70 5.86 -13.53 -11.61
C LYS A 70 4.90 -14.17 -12.61
N ASP A 71 3.86 -14.85 -12.14
CA ASP A 71 2.85 -15.49 -12.98
C ASP A 71 2.04 -14.48 -13.81
N ASN A 72 1.84 -13.28 -13.28
CA ASN A 72 1.14 -12.20 -13.96
C ASN A 72 2.07 -11.25 -14.73
N TYR A 73 3.33 -11.62 -14.95
CA TYR A 73 4.32 -10.84 -15.68
C TYR A 73 4.53 -9.40 -15.13
N ILE A 74 4.35 -9.22 -13.85
CA ILE A 74 4.64 -7.93 -13.20
C ILE A 74 6.16 -7.79 -13.13
N ARG A 75 6.68 -6.72 -13.72
CA ARG A 75 8.12 -6.45 -13.73
C ARG A 75 8.56 -5.92 -12.38
N GLY A 76 9.60 -6.52 -11.83
CA GLY A 76 10.32 -5.97 -10.68
C GLY A 76 11.23 -4.82 -11.06
N ILE A 77 11.65 -4.06 -10.06
CA ILE A 77 12.72 -3.07 -10.20
C ILE A 77 14.04 -3.83 -10.21
N ARG A 78 14.90 -3.56 -11.18
CA ARG A 78 16.20 -4.22 -11.25
C ARG A 78 17.20 -3.49 -10.35
N GLY A 79 17.74 -4.22 -9.39
CA GLY A 79 18.86 -3.77 -8.56
C GLY A 79 20.22 -3.88 -9.26
N ALA A 80 21.28 -3.50 -8.58
CA ALA A 80 22.65 -3.47 -9.10
C ALA A 80 23.16 -4.84 -9.57
N GLY A 81 22.66 -5.94 -9.01
CA GLY A 81 22.96 -7.31 -9.40
C GLY A 81 22.05 -7.91 -10.48
N ASN A 82 21.26 -7.10 -11.18
CA ASN A 82 20.21 -7.53 -12.11
C ASN A 82 19.11 -8.38 -11.44
N GLU A 83 19.04 -8.38 -10.13
CA GLU A 83 18.00 -9.04 -9.36
C GLU A 83 16.71 -8.22 -9.43
N GLU A 84 15.58 -8.91 -9.58
CA GLU A 84 14.28 -8.27 -9.55
C GLU A 84 13.83 -8.08 -8.11
N MET A 85 13.56 -6.84 -7.76
CA MET A 85 13.05 -6.43 -6.46
C MET A 85 11.66 -5.83 -6.58
N PHE A 86 10.84 -6.07 -5.57
CA PHE A 86 9.52 -5.47 -5.43
C PHE A 86 9.45 -4.66 -4.14
N HIS A 87 8.51 -3.73 -4.08
CA HIS A 87 8.25 -2.95 -2.89
C HIS A 87 6.85 -3.25 -2.34
N LEU A 88 6.77 -3.51 -1.06
CA LEU A 88 5.53 -3.74 -0.34
C LEU A 88 5.38 -2.68 0.76
N PHE A 89 4.38 -1.83 0.65
CA PHE A 89 4.05 -0.82 1.66
C PHE A 89 2.93 -1.36 2.54
N VAL A 90 3.18 -1.42 3.83
CA VAL A 90 2.28 -1.98 4.84
C VAL A 90 2.04 -0.99 5.96
N THR A 91 0.95 -1.18 6.70
CA THR A 91 0.69 -0.42 7.90
C THR A 91 1.57 -0.90 9.06
N PRO A 92 1.80 -0.09 10.11
CA PRO A 92 2.55 -0.52 11.29
C PRO A 92 1.96 -1.78 11.94
N GLN A 93 0.63 -1.93 11.93
CA GLN A 93 -0.03 -3.10 12.49
C GLN A 93 0.30 -4.37 11.69
N GLN A 94 0.23 -4.30 10.36
CA GLN A 94 0.63 -5.42 9.49
C GLN A 94 2.11 -5.78 9.65
N MET A 95 2.98 -4.79 9.86
CA MET A 95 4.39 -5.04 10.15
C MET A 95 4.57 -5.75 11.50
N ALA A 96 3.75 -5.39 12.51
CA ALA A 96 3.76 -6.08 13.80
C ALA A 96 3.29 -7.53 13.66
N ASP A 97 2.21 -7.77 12.90
CA ASP A 97 1.71 -9.13 12.63
C ASP A 97 2.78 -10.01 11.97
N LEU A 98 3.50 -9.47 10.97
CA LEU A 98 4.60 -10.18 10.33
C LEU A 98 5.74 -10.50 11.31
N LYS A 99 6.10 -9.56 12.18
CA LYS A 99 7.15 -9.78 13.19
C LYS A 99 6.75 -10.80 14.27
N LEU A 100 5.46 -11.01 14.46
CA LEU A 100 4.91 -12.01 15.40
C LEU A 100 4.65 -13.37 14.75
N ASP A 101 4.70 -13.45 13.41
CA ASP A 101 4.51 -14.70 12.69
C ASP A 101 5.61 -15.72 13.02
N SER A 102 5.20 -16.93 13.37
CA SER A 102 6.09 -18.01 13.82
C SER A 102 7.06 -18.45 12.71
N ASP A 103 6.58 -18.53 11.47
CA ASP A 103 7.39 -18.95 10.34
C ASP A 103 8.45 -17.91 10.02
N PHE A 104 8.07 -16.63 10.06
CA PHE A 104 9.00 -15.52 9.90
C PHE A 104 10.07 -15.50 11.00
N LEU A 105 9.66 -15.61 12.27
CA LEU A 105 10.59 -15.63 13.41
C LEU A 105 11.56 -16.80 13.33
N THR A 106 11.10 -17.99 12.93
CA THR A 106 11.95 -19.17 12.77
C THR A 106 13.00 -18.94 11.70
N ASN A 107 12.61 -18.42 10.54
CA ASN A 107 13.53 -18.12 9.44
C ASN A 107 14.56 -17.06 9.84
N VAL A 108 14.16 -15.98 10.50
CA VAL A 108 15.07 -14.92 10.96
C VAL A 108 16.04 -15.45 12.02
N ARG A 109 15.58 -16.29 12.95
CA ARG A 109 16.44 -16.89 13.98
C ARG A 109 17.48 -17.85 13.41
N GLN A 110 17.15 -18.53 12.32
CA GLN A 110 18.04 -19.51 11.69
C GLN A 110 18.99 -18.89 10.68
N ALA A 111 18.55 -17.91 9.92
CA ALA A 111 19.27 -17.36 8.77
C ALA A 111 19.93 -16.00 9.04
N ALA A 112 19.48 -15.23 10.03
CA ALA A 112 19.96 -13.89 10.26
C ALA A 112 21.15 -13.82 11.23
N ILE A 113 21.94 -12.76 11.07
CA ILE A 113 23.04 -12.40 11.96
C ILE A 113 22.50 -12.21 13.39
N ARG A 114 23.21 -12.74 14.38
CA ARG A 114 22.86 -12.55 15.79
C ARG A 114 23.38 -11.21 16.30
N GLY A 115 22.60 -10.54 17.11
CA GLY A 115 22.97 -9.28 17.75
C GLY A 115 22.23 -8.05 17.25
N PRO A 116 22.73 -6.84 17.51
CA PRO A 116 22.05 -5.58 17.20
C PRO A 116 21.78 -5.34 15.71
N GLU A 117 22.58 -5.97 14.83
CA GLU A 117 22.43 -5.88 13.38
C GLU A 117 21.30 -6.76 12.84
N ASN A 118 20.70 -7.61 13.68
CA ASN A 118 19.54 -8.39 13.27
C ASN A 118 18.35 -7.46 13.01
N SER A 119 17.65 -7.67 11.90
CA SER A 119 16.52 -6.86 11.48
C SER A 119 15.39 -6.75 12.51
N LEU A 120 15.27 -7.73 13.42
CA LEU A 120 14.30 -7.67 14.51
C LEU A 120 14.67 -6.64 15.58
N PHE A 121 15.96 -6.34 15.76
CA PHE A 121 16.47 -5.45 16.82
C PHE A 121 16.95 -4.10 16.29
N SER A 122 17.24 -4.00 14.99
CA SER A 122 17.80 -2.78 14.39
C SER A 122 16.82 -1.60 14.32
N GLY A 123 15.54 -1.82 14.65
CA GLY A 123 14.51 -0.77 14.60
C GLY A 123 14.26 -0.21 13.19
N SER A 124 14.71 -0.91 12.15
CA SER A 124 14.51 -0.50 10.77
C SER A 124 13.01 -0.54 10.40
N SER A 125 12.53 0.52 9.80
CA SER A 125 11.18 0.59 9.22
C SER A 125 11.06 -0.15 7.88
N SER A 126 12.15 -0.69 7.36
CA SER A 126 12.18 -1.47 6.14
C SER A 126 12.83 -2.84 6.38
N LEU A 127 12.25 -3.85 5.77
CA LEU A 127 12.69 -5.24 5.88
C LEU A 127 12.73 -5.87 4.49
N MET A 128 13.81 -6.58 4.18
CA MET A 128 13.92 -7.29 2.90
C MET A 128 13.67 -8.79 3.10
N VAL A 129 12.68 -9.33 2.41
CA VAL A 129 12.30 -10.74 2.44
C VAL A 129 12.09 -11.23 1.02
N ASP A 130 12.78 -12.28 0.62
CA ASP A 130 12.65 -12.94 -0.69
C ASP A 130 12.63 -11.97 -1.90
N GLY A 131 13.45 -10.91 -1.88
CA GLY A 131 13.48 -9.90 -2.93
C GLY A 131 12.34 -8.89 -2.89
N ILE A 132 11.52 -8.92 -1.83
CA ILE A 132 10.51 -7.90 -1.57
C ILE A 132 11.01 -7.00 -0.43
N MET A 133 11.13 -5.71 -0.72
CA MET A 133 11.42 -4.69 0.27
C MET A 133 10.11 -4.24 0.92
N ILE A 134 9.93 -4.57 2.18
CA ILE A 134 8.74 -4.23 2.96
C ILE A 134 9.00 -2.91 3.68
N HIS A 135 8.14 -1.94 3.45
CA HIS A 135 8.20 -0.61 4.06
C HIS A 135 7.02 -0.41 5.00
N GLU A 136 7.32 -0.07 6.23
CA GLU A 136 6.31 0.39 7.17
C GLU A 136 5.94 1.83 6.88
N PHE A 137 4.67 2.09 6.56
CA PHE A 137 4.19 3.40 6.22
C PHE A 137 2.79 3.66 6.78
N ARG A 138 2.70 4.51 7.79
CA ARG A 138 1.46 4.78 8.55
C ARG A 138 0.30 5.35 7.72
N HIS A 139 0.57 5.93 6.55
CA HIS A 139 -0.46 6.50 5.70
C HIS A 139 -1.08 5.49 4.73
N VAL A 140 -0.63 4.24 4.74
CA VAL A 140 -1.35 3.17 4.05
C VAL A 140 -2.73 3.02 4.70
N TYR A 141 -3.74 2.83 3.87
CA TYR A 141 -5.12 2.80 4.34
C TYR A 141 -5.38 1.65 5.33
N ASN A 142 -6.01 1.98 6.42
CA ASN A 142 -6.64 1.04 7.34
C ASN A 142 -8.02 1.57 7.73
N ASN A 143 -8.86 0.73 8.29
CA ASN A 143 -10.19 1.11 8.76
C ASN A 143 -10.24 1.41 10.27
N SER A 144 -9.11 1.64 10.90
CA SER A 144 -9.05 1.95 12.33
C SER A 144 -9.96 3.14 12.66
N GLY A 145 -10.91 2.93 13.55
CA GLY A 145 -11.92 3.92 13.92
C GLY A 145 -13.09 4.08 12.92
N GLY A 146 -13.10 3.32 11.83
CA GLY A 146 -14.17 3.32 10.83
C GLY A 146 -15.05 2.07 10.87
N THR A 147 -15.79 1.85 9.80
CA THR A 147 -16.62 0.66 9.63
C THR A 147 -15.77 -0.60 9.56
N LYS A 148 -16.05 -1.56 10.41
CA LYS A 148 -15.34 -2.83 10.46
C LYS A 148 -15.54 -3.63 9.18
N TRP A 149 -14.55 -4.43 8.81
CA TRP A 149 -14.57 -5.35 7.69
C TRP A 149 -15.02 -6.75 8.13
N GLY A 150 -15.07 -7.66 7.16
CA GLY A 150 -15.52 -9.04 7.38
C GLY A 150 -17.03 -9.22 7.24
N SER A 151 -17.47 -10.46 7.09
CA SER A 151 -18.87 -10.81 6.93
C SER A 151 -19.74 -10.39 8.11
N SER A 152 -19.15 -10.34 9.31
CA SER A 152 -19.81 -9.93 10.56
C SER A 152 -19.50 -8.48 10.96
N SER A 153 -18.83 -7.72 10.13
CA SER A 153 -18.43 -6.32 10.39
C SER A 153 -17.70 -6.13 11.73
N ASN A 154 -16.78 -7.02 12.06
CA ASN A 154 -16.06 -7.05 13.34
C ASN A 154 -14.54 -7.05 13.20
N VAL A 155 -13.99 -6.99 11.97
CA VAL A 155 -12.56 -7.08 11.71
C VAL A 155 -11.98 -5.70 11.42
N ASP A 156 -10.87 -5.37 12.06
CA ASP A 156 -10.03 -4.24 11.67
C ASP A 156 -9.12 -4.68 10.52
N GLY A 157 -9.34 -4.10 9.37
CA GLY A 157 -8.60 -4.44 8.17
C GLY A 157 -7.67 -3.33 7.71
N ALA A 158 -6.64 -3.70 7.00
CA ALA A 158 -5.70 -2.77 6.38
C ALA A 158 -5.35 -3.22 4.97
N ARG A 159 -4.97 -2.26 4.14
CA ARG A 159 -4.45 -2.54 2.81
C ARG A 159 -2.93 -2.65 2.85
N ALA A 160 -2.40 -3.35 1.87
CA ALA A 160 -0.99 -3.26 1.51
C ALA A 160 -0.88 -2.84 0.04
N LEU A 161 0.19 -2.14 -0.30
CA LEU A 161 0.50 -1.78 -1.68
C LEU A 161 1.72 -2.57 -2.12
N PHE A 162 1.50 -3.47 -3.07
CA PHE A 162 2.56 -4.21 -3.71
C PHE A 162 2.89 -3.56 -5.06
N CYS A 163 4.13 -3.10 -5.19
CA CYS A 163 4.57 -2.30 -6.32
C CYS A 163 5.77 -2.95 -7.00
N GLY A 164 5.66 -3.16 -8.30
CA GLY A 164 6.77 -3.45 -9.18
C GLY A 164 7.29 -2.19 -9.89
N ALA A 165 8.07 -2.37 -10.94
CA ALA A 165 8.46 -1.30 -11.84
C ALA A 165 7.22 -0.72 -12.54
N GLN A 166 7.19 0.60 -12.72
CA GLN A 166 6.11 1.31 -13.40
C GLN A 166 4.73 1.18 -12.72
N ALA A 167 4.71 0.96 -11.40
CA ALA A 167 3.46 0.85 -10.64
C ALA A 167 2.65 2.15 -10.61
N LEU A 168 3.33 3.29 -10.76
CA LEU A 168 2.74 4.62 -10.76
C LEU A 168 3.43 5.50 -11.78
N ALA A 169 2.66 6.19 -12.60
CA ALA A 169 3.13 7.23 -13.50
C ALA A 169 2.62 8.60 -13.03
N MET A 170 3.49 9.60 -13.08
CA MET A 170 3.13 11.00 -12.82
C MET A 170 3.43 11.82 -14.07
N ALA A 171 2.44 12.56 -14.55
CA ALA A 171 2.59 13.58 -15.56
C ALA A 171 2.52 14.96 -14.89
N ASP A 172 3.49 15.80 -15.15
CA ASP A 172 3.55 17.17 -14.65
C ASP A 172 3.60 18.13 -15.86
N ILE A 173 2.64 19.04 -15.95
CA ILE A 173 2.47 19.93 -17.10
C ILE A 173 3.22 21.27 -16.90
N GLY A 174 3.95 21.41 -15.84
CA GLY A 174 4.78 22.61 -15.67
C GLY A 174 4.95 23.06 -14.23
N LEU A 175 5.62 24.17 -14.08
CA LEU A 175 5.82 24.80 -12.78
C LEU A 175 4.50 25.36 -12.24
N PRO A 176 4.37 25.49 -10.92
CA PRO A 176 3.25 26.21 -10.33
C PRO A 176 3.17 27.62 -10.89
N GLU A 177 1.99 28.02 -11.31
CA GLU A 177 1.69 29.37 -11.77
C GLU A 177 1.14 30.18 -10.61
N ILE A 178 1.72 31.34 -10.37
CA ILE A 178 1.25 32.27 -9.36
C ILE A 178 0.70 33.48 -10.11
N VAL A 179 -0.56 33.77 -9.88
CA VAL A 179 -1.24 34.94 -10.44
C VAL A 179 -1.65 35.83 -9.28
N GLU A 180 -1.21 37.06 -9.36
CA GLU A 180 -1.60 38.14 -8.44
C GLU A 180 -2.49 39.11 -9.21
N ASP A 181 -3.65 39.42 -8.67
CA ASP A 181 -4.58 40.38 -9.27
C ASP A 181 -5.23 41.23 -8.19
N MET A 182 -5.56 42.45 -8.54
CA MET A 182 -6.22 43.39 -7.64
C MET A 182 -7.68 43.54 -8.04
N PHE A 183 -8.57 43.36 -7.08
CA PHE A 183 -10.01 43.49 -7.26
C PHE A 183 -10.53 44.74 -6.55
N ASP A 184 -11.73 45.15 -6.90
CA ASP A 184 -12.48 46.22 -6.24
C ASP A 184 -11.66 47.53 -6.18
N TYR A 185 -11.30 48.10 -7.33
CA TYR A 185 -10.55 49.33 -7.45
C TYR A 185 -9.22 49.35 -6.65
N ASP A 186 -8.47 48.27 -6.72
CA ASP A 186 -7.21 48.04 -6.00
C ASP A 186 -7.37 47.94 -4.45
N ASN A 187 -8.57 47.67 -3.99
CA ASN A 187 -8.86 47.56 -2.56
C ASN A 187 -8.69 46.13 -2.01
N GLN A 188 -8.77 45.09 -2.90
CA GLN A 188 -8.62 43.71 -2.51
C GLN A 188 -7.53 43.03 -3.34
N ALA A 189 -6.48 42.56 -2.67
CA ALA A 189 -5.46 41.71 -3.31
C ALA A 189 -5.91 40.25 -3.36
N GLY A 190 -5.88 39.67 -4.55
CA GLY A 190 -6.11 38.24 -4.78
C GLY A 190 -4.84 37.55 -5.22
N ILE A 191 -4.55 36.40 -4.61
CA ILE A 191 -3.42 35.53 -4.99
C ILE A 191 -3.97 34.15 -5.32
N SER A 192 -3.67 33.66 -6.52
CA SER A 192 -4.00 32.32 -6.96
C SER A 192 -2.75 31.53 -7.23
N VAL A 193 -2.66 30.31 -6.73
CA VAL A 193 -1.58 29.37 -7.04
C VAL A 193 -2.20 28.15 -7.68
N SER A 194 -1.81 27.86 -8.90
CA SER A 194 -2.32 26.72 -9.67
C SER A 194 -1.20 25.81 -10.15
N LYS A 195 -1.47 24.53 -10.17
CA LYS A 195 -0.61 23.51 -10.78
C LYS A 195 -1.46 22.39 -11.36
N ILE A 196 -1.13 21.96 -12.57
CA ILE A 196 -1.80 20.84 -13.23
C ILE A 196 -0.83 19.65 -13.23
N PHE A 197 -1.26 18.56 -12.61
CA PHE A 197 -0.54 17.30 -12.64
C PHE A 197 -1.53 16.12 -12.69
N GLY A 198 -1.09 15.01 -13.25
CA GLY A 198 -1.88 13.78 -13.32
C GLY A 198 -1.12 12.60 -12.73
N LEU A 199 -1.85 11.70 -12.10
CA LEU A 199 -1.32 10.45 -11.56
C LEU A 199 -2.10 9.29 -12.17
N ARG A 200 -1.39 8.27 -12.66
CA ARG A 200 -2.00 7.05 -13.19
C ARG A 200 -1.29 5.82 -12.62
N LYS A 201 -2.07 4.82 -12.23
CA LYS A 201 -1.63 3.49 -11.79
C LYS A 201 -1.83 2.44 -12.88
#